data_57930f2c99048d1220959be7efc711f9
#
_entry.id   57930f2c99048d1220959be7efc711f9
#
_cell.length_a   1.000
_cell.length_b   1.000
_cell.length_c   1.000
_cell.angle_alpha   90.00
_cell.angle_beta   90.00
_cell.angle_gamma   90.00
#
_symmetry.space_group_name_H-M   'P 1'
#
loop_
_entity.id
_entity.type
_entity.pdbx_description
1 polymer ?
#
loop_
_entity_poly.entity_id
_entity_poly.type
_entity_poly.pdbx_seq_one_letter_code
_entity_poly.pdbx_strand_id
1 'polypeptide(L)'
;MKILVRSRKDASAVKHAIERILDSKDHYEIVSLGGYRGEQLCKAVQEELEPFTIILLGRKEHEPCIESLTRNNPFTAYIMAKTSKLRNSTLEMIVSLLNWGRARLRLLTSWHQDSFILANTPGTLLPQIPIHPEGDTYLMTKNGFRLLAELSGINDKTSYNKDGVAVMFKYTKGKHIVYFDEFRRIELTFERGKERPTIHNFTDKNNNRPNKNFVPVNLDRLLDRNSHVTKLLEGESLKILSKNTDKHSKVIVPLSGGKDSAAALIVASQYFDPSNIYAVYVDTGIDFVENEHYAEYLSERLGVNLVKTKADVDRGLLYENMPLPDPRYRWCTGRKLDALRRTVKRLINAENIRYIIVGDRDAESVRRSLRPPMRIDENLGLPVIAPLKYWSGAHVILYILSEGYRINALYEKGFLRLGCYICFALRPSWELYIMNKIKYFEKIRALRPEQTRLISAFLQAKQIELSQSING
;
A
#
# COMPACT_ATOMS: atom_id res chain seq x y z
N MET A 1 14.98 -4.18 -8.83
CA MET A 1 15.02 -2.68 -8.91
C MET A 1 16.42 -2.24 -9.32
N LYS A 2 16.51 -1.32 -10.31
CA LYS A 2 17.77 -0.82 -10.86
C LYS A 2 18.11 0.56 -10.28
N ILE A 3 19.40 0.80 -10.02
CA ILE A 3 19.90 2.08 -9.53
C ILE A 3 21.00 2.56 -10.46
N LEU A 4 20.78 3.70 -11.10
CA LEU A 4 21.76 4.32 -11.96
C LEU A 4 22.53 5.41 -11.19
N VAL A 5 23.84 5.38 -11.26
CA VAL A 5 24.73 6.37 -10.65
C VAL A 5 25.80 6.80 -11.65
N ARG A 6 26.33 8.01 -11.51
CA ARG A 6 27.25 8.56 -12.51
C ARG A 6 28.55 7.77 -12.65
N SER A 7 29.18 7.35 -11.56
CA SER A 7 30.54 6.78 -11.59
C SER A 7 30.69 5.51 -10.74
N ARG A 8 31.73 4.72 -11.01
CA ARG A 8 32.06 3.52 -10.22
C ARG A 8 32.25 3.82 -8.72
N LYS A 9 32.83 4.99 -8.36
CA LYS A 9 32.98 5.42 -6.95
C LYS A 9 31.62 5.70 -6.29
N ASP A 10 30.67 6.25 -7.04
CA ASP A 10 29.30 6.48 -6.56
C ASP A 10 28.56 5.14 -6.41
N ALA A 11 28.76 4.19 -7.35
CA ALA A 11 28.21 2.83 -7.24
C ALA A 11 28.72 2.09 -6.01
N SER A 12 30.03 2.19 -5.70
CA SER A 12 30.60 1.62 -4.49
C SER A 12 29.99 2.21 -3.20
N ALA A 13 29.77 3.53 -3.16
CA ALA A 13 29.13 4.18 -2.01
C ALA A 13 27.68 3.73 -1.81
N VAL A 14 26.89 3.61 -2.89
CA VAL A 14 25.50 3.12 -2.83
C VAL A 14 25.48 1.66 -2.40
N LYS A 15 26.34 0.81 -2.96
CA LYS A 15 26.45 -0.59 -2.59
C LYS A 15 26.73 -0.75 -1.10
N HIS A 16 27.71 0.00 -0.59
CA HIS A 16 28.05 -0.02 0.84
C HIS A 16 26.90 0.44 1.74
N ALA A 17 26.15 1.48 1.35
CA ALA A 17 24.98 1.95 2.09
C ALA A 17 23.86 0.89 2.16
N ILE A 18 23.58 0.22 1.04
CA ILE A 18 22.57 -0.85 0.95
C ILE A 18 22.99 -2.05 1.81
N GLU A 19 24.23 -2.49 1.73
CA GLU A 19 24.74 -3.63 2.48
C GLU A 19 24.71 -3.38 4.00
N ARG A 20 25.08 -2.19 4.45
CA ARG A 20 25.19 -1.86 5.86
C ARG A 20 23.87 -1.55 6.55
N ILE A 21 22.93 -0.92 5.85
CA ILE A 21 21.69 -0.40 6.47
C ILE A 21 20.46 -1.21 6.06
N LEU A 22 20.38 -1.66 4.79
CA LEU A 22 19.21 -2.37 4.29
C LEU A 22 19.36 -3.89 4.31
N ASP A 23 20.55 -4.41 4.59
CA ASP A 23 20.87 -5.86 4.55
C ASP A 23 20.33 -6.55 3.27
N SER A 24 20.57 -5.94 2.11
CA SER A 24 19.83 -6.20 0.88
C SER A 24 20.74 -6.31 -0.35
N LYS A 25 21.83 -7.09 -0.24
CA LYS A 25 22.90 -7.17 -1.27
C LYS A 25 22.39 -7.47 -2.68
N ASP A 26 21.45 -8.42 -2.80
CA ASP A 26 21.10 -9.02 -4.09
C ASP A 26 19.82 -8.46 -4.73
N HIS A 27 19.17 -7.46 -4.08
CA HIS A 27 17.90 -6.92 -4.58
C HIS A 27 18.02 -5.70 -5.48
N TYR A 28 19.20 -5.10 -5.50
CA TYR A 28 19.47 -3.91 -6.30
C TYR A 28 20.55 -4.19 -7.32
N GLU A 29 20.26 -3.85 -8.57
CA GLU A 29 21.22 -3.78 -9.65
C GLU A 29 21.78 -2.36 -9.70
N ILE A 30 23.06 -2.18 -9.39
CA ILE A 30 23.71 -0.86 -9.34
C ILE A 30 24.57 -0.70 -10.59
N VAL A 31 24.18 0.22 -11.47
CA VAL A 31 24.85 0.48 -12.73
C VAL A 31 25.57 1.83 -12.69
N SER A 32 26.84 1.82 -13.07
CA SER A 32 27.65 3.02 -13.24
C SER A 32 27.59 3.53 -14.68
N LEU A 33 27.19 4.78 -14.88
CA LEU A 33 27.06 5.46 -16.17
C LEU A 33 28.41 5.99 -16.71
N GLY A 34 29.52 5.30 -16.48
CA GLY A 34 30.83 5.60 -17.06
C GLY A 34 31.51 6.89 -16.60
N GLY A 35 30.91 7.68 -15.71
CA GLY A 35 31.45 8.98 -15.27
C GLY A 35 31.12 10.13 -16.22
N TYR A 36 30.28 9.90 -17.23
CA TYR A 36 29.89 10.88 -18.26
C TYR A 36 29.23 12.14 -17.68
N ARG A 37 29.12 13.18 -18.51
CA ARG A 37 28.46 14.47 -18.24
C ARG A 37 27.76 14.98 -19.49
N GLY A 38 26.87 15.98 -19.32
CA GLY A 38 26.15 16.58 -20.43
C GLY A 38 25.38 15.55 -21.27
N GLU A 39 25.40 15.71 -22.57
CA GLU A 39 24.70 14.82 -23.50
C GLU A 39 25.10 13.35 -23.41
N GLN A 40 26.38 13.05 -23.13
CA GLN A 40 26.82 11.67 -22.97
C GLN A 40 26.19 10.98 -21.75
N LEU A 41 25.99 11.73 -20.64
CA LEU A 41 25.27 11.22 -19.48
C LEU A 41 23.81 10.97 -19.82
N CYS A 42 23.16 11.86 -20.57
CA CYS A 42 21.78 11.71 -21.02
C CYS A 42 21.59 10.45 -21.89
N LYS A 43 22.48 10.20 -22.82
CA LYS A 43 22.47 9.01 -23.66
C LYS A 43 22.66 7.73 -22.81
N ALA A 44 23.65 7.71 -21.94
CA ALA A 44 23.88 6.57 -21.05
C ALA A 44 22.69 6.28 -20.12
N VAL A 45 22.00 7.32 -19.62
CA VAL A 45 20.75 7.13 -18.86
C VAL A 45 19.66 6.55 -19.76
N GLN A 46 19.48 7.08 -20.97
CA GLN A 46 18.45 6.61 -21.89
C GLN A 46 18.62 5.13 -22.31
N GLU A 47 19.86 4.69 -22.48
CA GLU A 47 20.21 3.29 -22.83
C GLU A 47 19.93 2.31 -21.66
N GLU A 48 20.09 2.76 -20.41
CA GLU A 48 19.94 1.94 -19.21
C GLU A 48 18.57 2.06 -18.54
N LEU A 49 17.70 2.97 -19.02
CA LEU A 49 16.44 3.29 -18.38
C LEU A 49 15.38 2.22 -18.66
N GLU A 50 14.88 1.61 -17.60
CA GLU A 50 13.79 0.64 -17.62
C GLU A 50 12.82 0.90 -16.44
N PRO A 51 11.62 0.31 -16.42
CA PRO A 51 10.72 0.41 -15.27
C PRO A 51 11.40 -0.04 -13.96
N PHE A 52 11.03 0.58 -12.84
CA PHE A 52 11.62 0.39 -11.51
C PHE A 52 13.10 0.80 -11.42
N THR A 53 13.47 1.87 -12.13
CA THR A 53 14.79 2.48 -12.08
C THR A 53 14.79 3.77 -11.25
N ILE A 54 15.77 3.89 -10.35
CA ILE A 54 16.07 5.12 -9.60
C ILE A 54 17.42 5.65 -10.04
N ILE A 55 17.46 6.91 -10.47
CA ILE A 55 18.68 7.63 -10.83
C ILE A 55 19.10 8.49 -9.65
N LEU A 56 20.30 8.26 -9.13
CA LEU A 56 20.90 9.02 -8.02
C LEU A 56 22.12 9.79 -8.49
N LEU A 57 22.06 11.11 -8.43
CA LEU A 57 23.16 11.97 -8.83
C LEU A 57 23.47 13.02 -7.75
N GLY A 58 24.72 13.49 -7.72
CA GLY A 58 25.09 14.65 -6.91
C GLY A 58 24.63 15.96 -7.55
N ARG A 59 24.54 17.04 -6.76
CA ARG A 59 24.05 18.34 -7.23
C ARG A 59 24.84 18.92 -8.43
N LYS A 60 26.16 18.69 -8.51
CA LYS A 60 26.99 19.12 -9.64
C LYS A 60 26.97 18.17 -10.83
N GLU A 61 26.13 17.15 -10.78
CA GLU A 61 26.01 16.08 -11.78
C GLU A 61 24.62 16.10 -12.42
N HIS A 62 23.81 17.12 -12.08
CA HIS A 62 22.46 17.30 -12.62
C HIS A 62 22.52 17.72 -14.09
N GLU A 63 21.65 17.08 -14.90
CA GLU A 63 21.39 17.41 -16.29
C GLU A 63 19.87 17.48 -16.52
N PRO A 64 19.35 18.55 -17.14
CA PRO A 64 17.90 18.74 -17.32
C PRO A 64 17.21 17.62 -18.12
N CYS A 65 17.93 16.99 -19.05
CA CYS A 65 17.40 15.88 -19.85
C CYS A 65 16.94 14.69 -18.99
N ILE A 66 17.58 14.45 -17.83
CA ILE A 66 17.26 13.31 -16.95
C ILE A 66 15.86 13.46 -16.35
N GLU A 67 15.47 14.69 -16.01
CA GLU A 67 14.10 14.94 -15.54
C GLU A 67 13.07 14.64 -16.61
N SER A 68 13.35 15.03 -17.87
CA SER A 68 12.48 14.73 -19.01
C SER A 68 12.40 13.22 -19.28
N LEU A 69 13.54 12.52 -19.26
CA LEU A 69 13.58 11.08 -19.45
C LEU A 69 12.77 10.35 -18.38
N THR A 70 12.94 10.69 -17.10
CA THR A 70 12.18 10.03 -16.03
C THR A 70 10.70 10.42 -16.01
N ARG A 71 10.33 11.62 -16.49
CA ARG A 71 8.93 12.03 -16.57
C ARG A 71 8.14 11.21 -17.58
N ASN A 72 8.78 10.75 -18.64
CA ASN A 72 8.14 10.06 -19.76
C ASN A 72 8.24 8.53 -19.68
N ASN A 73 8.88 7.98 -18.65
CA ASN A 73 9.03 6.54 -18.46
C ASN A 73 8.37 6.09 -17.16
N PRO A 74 7.42 5.14 -17.20
CA PRO A 74 6.70 4.69 -16.01
C PRO A 74 7.66 4.03 -15.00
N PHE A 75 7.36 4.23 -13.71
CA PHE A 75 8.14 3.68 -12.60
C PHE A 75 9.64 4.04 -12.66
N THR A 76 9.96 5.24 -13.10
CA THR A 76 11.31 5.79 -13.02
C THR A 76 11.36 7.02 -12.12
N ALA A 77 12.45 7.22 -11.42
CA ALA A 77 12.62 8.35 -10.52
C ALA A 77 14.03 8.93 -10.58
N TYR A 78 14.12 10.24 -10.66
CA TYR A 78 15.37 10.97 -10.49
C TYR A 78 15.40 11.65 -9.12
N ILE A 79 16.47 11.42 -8.37
CA ILE A 79 16.73 12.02 -7.05
C ILE A 79 18.12 12.65 -7.03
N MET A 80 18.16 13.93 -6.72
CA MET A 80 19.40 14.68 -6.61
C MET A 80 19.84 14.79 -5.15
N ALA A 81 21.07 14.37 -4.86
CA ALA A 81 21.69 14.56 -3.56
C ALA A 81 22.03 16.04 -3.31
N LYS A 82 21.95 16.49 -2.05
CA LYS A 82 22.37 17.84 -1.65
C LYS A 82 23.87 18.05 -1.79
N THR A 83 24.66 16.97 -1.70
CA THR A 83 26.11 16.98 -1.87
C THR A 83 26.51 17.19 -3.33
N SER A 84 27.72 17.71 -3.56
CA SER A 84 28.21 17.98 -4.93
C SER A 84 28.36 16.71 -5.77
N LYS A 85 28.73 15.59 -5.13
CA LYS A 85 28.84 14.24 -5.71
C LYS A 85 28.18 13.26 -4.76
N LEU A 86 27.52 12.22 -5.29
CA LEU A 86 26.78 11.26 -4.48
C LEU A 86 27.64 10.57 -3.41
N ARG A 87 28.86 10.16 -3.74
CA ARG A 87 29.81 9.54 -2.82
C ARG A 87 30.25 10.39 -1.63
N ASN A 88 29.94 11.69 -1.64
CA ASN A 88 30.20 12.59 -0.51
C ASN A 88 29.02 12.62 0.49
N SER A 89 27.98 11.85 0.24
CA SER A 89 26.86 11.67 1.16
C SER A 89 27.16 10.59 2.19
N THR A 90 26.60 10.71 3.40
CA THR A 90 26.67 9.62 4.40
C THR A 90 25.81 8.42 3.95
N LEU A 91 26.00 7.26 4.59
CA LEU A 91 25.25 6.05 4.26
C LEU A 91 23.74 6.25 4.49
N GLU A 92 23.37 6.91 5.59
CA GLU A 92 21.99 7.23 5.95
C GLU A 92 21.35 8.18 4.93
N MET A 93 22.12 9.17 4.44
CA MET A 93 21.65 10.07 3.37
C MET A 93 21.38 9.31 2.08
N ILE A 94 22.24 8.37 1.68
CA ILE A 94 22.05 7.54 0.49
C ILE A 94 20.81 6.69 0.64
N VAL A 95 20.59 6.03 1.78
CA VAL A 95 19.38 5.24 2.05
C VAL A 95 18.14 6.13 2.06
N SER A 96 18.23 7.34 2.62
CA SER A 96 17.14 8.32 2.56
C SER A 96 16.78 8.68 1.11
N LEU A 97 17.77 8.95 0.24
CA LEU A 97 17.55 9.24 -1.18
C LEU A 97 16.86 8.06 -1.89
N LEU A 98 17.27 6.81 -1.60
CA LEU A 98 16.60 5.61 -2.11
C LEU A 98 15.13 5.54 -1.66
N ASN A 99 14.85 5.85 -0.38
CA ASN A 99 13.48 5.88 0.13
C ASN A 99 12.61 6.94 -0.58
N TRP A 100 13.18 8.12 -0.86
CA TRP A 100 12.51 9.15 -1.66
C TRP A 100 12.29 8.70 -3.11
N GLY A 101 13.27 8.03 -3.73
CA GLY A 101 13.12 7.44 -5.06
C GLY A 101 11.99 6.43 -5.10
N ARG A 102 11.95 5.48 -4.17
CA ARG A 102 10.88 4.48 -4.06
C ARG A 102 9.51 5.12 -3.79
N ALA A 103 9.46 6.21 -3.03
CA ALA A 103 8.23 6.98 -2.85
C ALA A 103 7.75 7.60 -4.17
N ARG A 104 8.66 8.17 -4.96
CA ARG A 104 8.30 8.71 -6.28
C ARG A 104 7.76 7.62 -7.21
N LEU A 105 8.39 6.46 -7.27
CA LEU A 105 7.93 5.35 -8.11
C LEU A 105 6.46 4.98 -7.84
N ARG A 106 6.04 4.92 -6.56
CA ARG A 106 4.70 4.47 -6.19
C ARG A 106 3.64 5.57 -6.09
N LEU A 107 4.05 6.85 -6.00
CA LEU A 107 3.12 7.98 -5.74
C LEU A 107 2.84 8.81 -6.99
N LEU A 108 3.78 8.88 -7.94
CA LEU A 108 3.57 9.67 -9.15
C LEU A 108 2.35 9.13 -9.90
N THR A 109 1.45 10.04 -10.21
CA THR A 109 0.20 9.75 -10.90
C THR A 109 0.00 10.84 -11.95
N SER A 110 -0.30 10.43 -13.17
CA SER A 110 -0.58 11.32 -14.28
C SER A 110 -2.07 11.36 -14.57
N TRP A 111 -2.52 12.44 -15.19
CA TRP A 111 -3.84 12.55 -15.77
C TRP A 111 -3.72 12.46 -17.31
N HIS A 112 -4.52 11.60 -17.89
CA HIS A 112 -4.54 11.44 -19.33
C HIS A 112 -5.99 11.41 -19.83
N GLN A 113 -6.37 12.42 -20.63
CA GLN A 113 -7.71 12.63 -21.19
C GLN A 113 -8.82 12.71 -20.11
N ASP A 114 -9.25 11.59 -19.56
CA ASP A 114 -10.42 11.46 -18.70
C ASP A 114 -10.23 10.44 -17.56
N SER A 115 -8.98 10.04 -17.31
CA SER A 115 -8.65 9.05 -16.27
C SER A 115 -7.29 9.32 -15.62
N PHE A 116 -7.14 8.78 -14.42
CA PHE A 116 -5.85 8.69 -13.73
C PHE A 116 -5.01 7.55 -14.33
N ILE A 117 -3.73 7.80 -14.50
CA ILE A 117 -2.71 6.77 -14.73
C ILE A 117 -1.83 6.71 -13.48
N LEU A 118 -1.80 5.57 -12.82
CA LEU A 118 -1.12 5.40 -11.53
C LEU A 118 0.40 5.16 -11.70
N ALA A 119 1.00 5.95 -12.57
CA ALA A 119 2.43 6.00 -12.82
C ALA A 119 2.79 7.37 -13.42
N ASN A 120 4.09 7.71 -13.44
CA ASN A 120 4.59 8.78 -14.28
C ASN A 120 4.57 8.30 -15.75
N THR A 121 3.79 8.95 -16.57
CA THR A 121 3.66 8.66 -18.00
C THR A 121 3.66 9.97 -18.78
N PRO A 122 3.87 9.93 -20.10
CA PRO A 122 3.65 11.11 -20.94
C PRO A 122 2.22 11.61 -20.78
N GLY A 123 2.05 12.71 -20.08
CA GLY A 123 0.76 13.32 -19.73
C GLY A 123 0.96 14.41 -18.70
N THR A 124 -0.15 14.94 -18.17
CA THR A 124 -0.10 15.94 -17.09
C THR A 124 0.03 15.23 -15.75
N LEU A 125 1.18 15.38 -15.09
CA LEU A 125 1.31 14.96 -13.69
C LEU A 125 0.29 15.70 -12.83
N LEU A 126 -0.38 15.00 -11.93
CA LEU A 126 -1.25 15.64 -10.95
C LEU A 126 -0.45 16.66 -10.14
N PRO A 127 -0.94 17.90 -10.00
CA PRO A 127 -0.22 18.95 -9.28
C PRO A 127 -0.15 18.61 -7.78
N GLN A 128 0.96 18.99 -7.13
CA GLN A 128 1.09 18.92 -5.66
C GLN A 128 0.86 17.53 -5.03
N ILE A 129 1.20 16.44 -5.76
CA ILE A 129 1.23 15.12 -5.13
C ILE A 129 2.22 15.16 -3.95
N PRO A 130 1.79 14.76 -2.74
CA PRO A 130 2.66 14.79 -1.56
C PRO A 130 3.65 13.64 -1.61
N ILE A 131 4.80 13.85 -2.25
CA ILE A 131 5.87 12.84 -2.27
C ILE A 131 6.52 12.78 -0.91
N HIS A 132 6.47 11.62 -0.25
CA HIS A 132 7.11 11.37 1.03
C HIS A 132 7.40 9.87 1.19
N PRO A 133 8.51 9.45 1.85
CA PRO A 133 8.82 8.03 2.07
C PRO A 133 7.71 7.22 2.74
N GLU A 134 6.89 7.83 3.61
CA GLU A 134 5.73 7.21 4.25
C GLU A 134 4.41 7.41 3.47
N GLY A 135 4.47 8.08 2.31
CA GLY A 135 3.31 8.32 1.46
C GLY A 135 2.77 7.01 0.88
N ASP A 136 1.45 6.96 0.75
CA ASP A 136 0.70 5.88 0.10
C ASP A 136 -0.47 6.46 -0.69
N THR A 137 -1.01 5.69 -1.62
CA THR A 137 -2.21 6.08 -2.37
C THR A 137 -3.30 5.03 -2.21
N TYR A 138 -4.55 5.47 -2.33
CA TYR A 138 -5.73 4.62 -2.23
C TYR A 138 -6.69 4.95 -3.36
N LEU A 139 -7.33 3.92 -3.93
CA LEU A 139 -8.47 4.10 -4.83
C LEU A 139 -9.76 4.08 -4.01
N MET A 140 -10.56 5.12 -4.17
CA MET A 140 -11.87 5.25 -3.57
C MET A 140 -12.92 5.02 -4.65
N THR A 141 -13.60 3.88 -4.57
CA THR A 141 -14.59 3.44 -5.56
C THR A 141 -15.98 3.37 -4.95
N LYS A 142 -17.02 3.30 -5.76
CA LYS A 142 -18.42 3.07 -5.32
C LYS A 142 -18.83 3.94 -4.11
N ASN A 143 -19.28 3.31 -3.02
CA ASN A 143 -19.72 4.02 -1.83
C ASN A 143 -18.62 4.87 -1.16
N GLY A 144 -17.35 4.47 -1.25
CA GLY A 144 -16.22 5.28 -0.79
C GLY A 144 -16.09 6.57 -1.61
N PHE A 145 -16.24 6.49 -2.92
CA PHE A 145 -16.28 7.68 -3.78
C PHE A 145 -17.49 8.57 -3.44
N ARG A 146 -18.70 7.99 -3.33
CA ARG A 146 -19.90 8.74 -2.97
C ARG A 146 -19.76 9.44 -1.61
N LEU A 147 -19.19 8.77 -0.61
CA LEU A 147 -18.90 9.35 0.69
C LEU A 147 -17.99 10.59 0.58
N LEU A 148 -16.93 10.51 -0.21
CA LEU A 148 -16.03 11.64 -0.43
C LEU A 148 -16.71 12.78 -1.18
N ALA A 149 -17.49 12.48 -2.20
CA ALA A 149 -18.25 13.47 -2.97
C ALA A 149 -19.29 14.20 -2.08
N GLU A 150 -20.00 13.46 -1.22
CA GLU A 150 -20.91 14.01 -0.21
C GLU A 150 -20.18 14.95 0.77
N LEU A 151 -19.07 14.47 1.34
CA LEU A 151 -18.28 15.25 2.30
C LEU A 151 -17.69 16.51 1.68
N SER A 152 -17.27 16.46 0.42
CA SER A 152 -16.63 17.58 -0.28
C SER A 152 -17.60 18.67 -0.73
N GLY A 153 -18.91 18.41 -0.66
CA GLY A 153 -19.91 19.35 -1.20
C GLY A 153 -19.79 19.54 -2.73
N ILE A 154 -19.14 18.61 -3.44
CA ILE A 154 -19.16 18.56 -4.92
C ILE A 154 -20.57 18.16 -5.34
N ASN A 155 -21.49 19.14 -5.22
CA ASN A 155 -22.91 18.98 -5.43
C ASN A 155 -23.29 19.31 -6.87
N ASP A 156 -23.26 18.30 -7.73
CA ASP A 156 -24.24 18.25 -8.80
C ASP A 156 -25.24 17.13 -8.44
N LYS A 157 -26.51 17.51 -8.16
CA LYS A 157 -27.56 16.56 -7.75
C LYS A 157 -27.74 15.40 -8.75
N THR A 158 -27.24 15.56 -9.96
CA THR A 158 -27.27 14.55 -11.03
C THR A 158 -26.10 13.58 -10.97
N SER A 159 -24.98 13.93 -10.30
CA SER A 159 -23.77 13.08 -10.21
C SER A 159 -23.74 12.14 -9.01
N TYR A 160 -24.61 12.34 -8.00
CA TYR A 160 -24.66 11.51 -6.79
C TYR A 160 -24.99 10.03 -7.02
N ASN A 161 -25.68 9.72 -8.10
CA ASN A 161 -26.06 8.35 -8.43
C ASN A 161 -25.07 7.64 -9.36
N LYS A 162 -24.00 8.31 -9.80
CA LYS A 162 -22.98 7.69 -10.65
C LYS A 162 -21.84 7.15 -9.80
N ASP A 163 -21.49 5.91 -10.04
CA ASP A 163 -20.25 5.34 -9.51
C ASP A 163 -19.05 6.02 -10.16
N GLY A 164 -18.07 6.36 -9.35
CA GLY A 164 -16.86 7.02 -9.78
C GLY A 164 -15.65 6.51 -9.02
N VAL A 165 -14.48 7.01 -9.43
CA VAL A 165 -13.22 6.75 -8.79
C VAL A 165 -12.55 8.06 -8.40
N ALA A 166 -12.03 8.12 -7.17
CA ALA A 166 -11.13 9.16 -6.72
C ALA A 166 -9.80 8.55 -6.25
N VAL A 167 -8.72 9.30 -6.39
CA VAL A 167 -7.40 8.91 -5.90
C VAL A 167 -7.06 9.71 -4.66
N MET A 168 -6.82 9.01 -3.55
CA MET A 168 -6.48 9.62 -2.27
C MET A 168 -5.00 9.39 -1.97
N PHE A 169 -4.25 10.46 -1.72
CA PHE A 169 -2.85 10.43 -1.33
C PHE A 169 -2.72 10.67 0.16
N LYS A 170 -2.11 9.71 0.86
CA LYS A 170 -1.72 9.87 2.25
C LYS A 170 -0.53 10.83 2.35
N TYR A 171 -0.72 11.89 3.11
CA TYR A 171 0.33 12.82 3.50
C TYR A 171 0.76 12.58 4.95
N THR A 172 1.70 13.36 5.45
CA THR A 172 2.14 13.27 6.86
C THR A 172 1.07 13.79 7.83
N LYS A 173 1.11 13.35 9.09
CA LYS A 173 0.25 13.87 10.19
C LYS A 173 -1.26 13.75 9.94
N GLY A 174 -1.71 12.65 9.36
CA GLY A 174 -3.13 12.39 9.16
C GLY A 174 -3.79 13.17 8.01
N LYS A 175 -3.04 13.97 7.27
CA LYS A 175 -3.53 14.69 6.10
C LYS A 175 -3.56 13.81 4.86
N HIS A 176 -4.60 14.00 4.04
CA HIS A 176 -4.79 13.31 2.78
C HIS A 176 -5.24 14.30 1.71
N ILE A 177 -4.73 14.15 0.49
CA ILE A 177 -5.23 14.90 -0.66
C ILE A 177 -6.01 13.95 -1.55
N VAL A 178 -7.23 14.32 -1.90
CA VAL A 178 -8.11 13.52 -2.75
C VAL A 178 -8.33 14.24 -4.07
N TYR A 179 -8.07 13.55 -5.15
CA TYR A 179 -8.37 14.01 -6.51
C TYR A 179 -9.59 13.28 -7.05
N PHE A 180 -10.55 14.04 -7.53
CA PHE A 180 -11.74 13.53 -8.22
C PHE A 180 -11.56 13.56 -9.75
N ASP A 181 -10.75 14.48 -10.23
CA ASP A 181 -10.28 14.61 -11.62
C ASP A 181 -8.96 15.41 -11.63
N GLU A 182 -8.51 15.89 -12.78
CA GLU A 182 -7.30 16.71 -12.94
C GLU A 182 -7.35 18.01 -12.11
N PHE A 183 -8.55 18.61 -11.93
CA PHE A 183 -8.72 19.94 -11.37
C PHE A 183 -9.36 19.96 -9.99
N ARG A 184 -10.27 19.00 -9.72
CA ARG A 184 -11.03 18.97 -8.47
C ARG A 184 -10.33 18.14 -7.44
N ARG A 185 -9.92 18.79 -6.37
CA ARG A 185 -9.28 18.13 -5.23
C ARG A 185 -9.70 18.76 -3.92
N ILE A 186 -9.61 17.95 -2.86
CA ILE A 186 -9.80 18.38 -1.47
C ILE A 186 -8.65 17.89 -0.60
N GLU A 187 -8.39 18.59 0.50
CA GLU A 187 -7.58 18.07 1.60
C GLU A 187 -8.51 17.53 2.69
N LEU A 188 -8.23 16.32 3.16
CA LEU A 188 -8.86 15.71 4.33
C LEU A 188 -7.84 15.64 5.46
N THR A 189 -8.24 16.06 6.66
CA THR A 189 -7.45 15.88 7.86
C THR A 189 -8.18 14.97 8.82
N PHE A 190 -7.54 13.85 9.20
CA PHE A 190 -8.02 12.95 10.24
C PHE A 190 -7.44 13.39 11.58
N GLU A 191 -8.14 14.30 12.25
CA GLU A 191 -7.72 14.85 13.51
C GLU A 191 -8.09 13.93 14.69
N ARG A 192 -7.20 13.90 15.69
CA ARG A 192 -7.52 13.28 16.97
C ARG A 192 -8.63 14.11 17.63
N GLY A 193 -9.60 13.46 18.28
CA GLY A 193 -10.68 14.16 18.95
C GLY A 193 -11.86 14.58 18.08
N LYS A 194 -11.83 14.33 16.78
CA LYS A 194 -12.99 14.58 15.90
C LYS A 194 -13.63 13.28 15.44
N GLU A 195 -14.96 13.27 15.41
CA GLU A 195 -15.75 12.15 14.87
C GLU A 195 -15.81 12.13 13.35
N ARG A 196 -15.53 13.26 12.70
CA ARG A 196 -15.56 13.42 11.25
C ARG A 196 -14.25 14.02 10.75
N PRO A 197 -13.83 13.74 9.51
CA PRO A 197 -12.68 14.41 8.93
C PRO A 197 -12.95 15.91 8.77
N THR A 198 -11.92 16.72 8.94
CA THR A 198 -11.96 18.12 8.53
C THR A 198 -11.64 18.21 7.05
N ILE A 199 -12.42 19.00 6.32
CA ILE A 199 -12.30 19.14 4.87
C ILE A 199 -11.91 20.57 4.54
N HIS A 200 -10.89 20.70 3.71
CA HIS A 200 -10.52 21.96 3.09
C HIS A 200 -10.68 21.83 1.57
N ASN A 201 -11.56 22.63 1.00
CA ASN A 201 -11.76 22.65 -0.44
C ASN A 201 -10.68 23.54 -1.08
N PHE A 202 -9.85 22.96 -1.91
CA PHE A 202 -8.94 23.69 -2.75
C PHE A 202 -9.60 23.89 -4.12
N THR A 203 -10.37 24.96 -4.25
CA THR A 203 -10.65 25.49 -5.59
C THR A 203 -9.40 26.26 -6.04
N ASP A 204 -8.83 25.86 -7.15
CA ASP A 204 -7.74 26.62 -7.78
C ASP A 204 -8.28 28.02 -8.12
N LYS A 205 -7.88 29.06 -7.34
CA LYS A 205 -8.34 30.45 -7.49
C LYS A 205 -8.00 31.05 -8.86
N ASN A 206 -7.19 30.38 -9.66
CA ASN A 206 -6.69 30.86 -10.95
C ASN A 206 -7.41 30.26 -12.18
N ASN A 207 -8.41 29.41 -12.01
CA ASN A 207 -9.08 28.80 -13.14
C ASN A 207 -10.40 29.52 -13.49
N ASN A 208 -10.30 30.54 -14.38
CA ASN A 208 -11.39 31.03 -15.23
C ASN A 208 -11.85 29.94 -16.24
N ARG A 209 -12.05 28.68 -15.80
CA ARG A 209 -12.62 27.65 -16.66
C ARG A 209 -14.12 27.54 -16.43
N PRO A 210 -14.88 27.44 -17.52
CA PRO A 210 -16.34 27.40 -17.44
C PRO A 210 -16.78 26.19 -16.58
N ASN A 211 -17.90 26.34 -15.93
CA ASN A 211 -18.67 25.34 -15.20
C ASN A 211 -18.92 24.09 -16.07
N LYS A 212 -17.88 23.29 -16.34
CA LYS A 212 -18.06 21.98 -16.98
C LYS A 212 -18.68 21.07 -15.94
N ASN A 213 -19.81 20.47 -16.28
CA ASN A 213 -20.46 19.45 -15.48
C ASN A 213 -19.42 18.41 -15.05
N PHE A 214 -19.39 18.11 -13.77
CA PHE A 214 -18.48 17.10 -13.22
C PHE A 214 -18.87 15.72 -13.76
N VAL A 215 -17.92 15.05 -14.41
CA VAL A 215 -18.05 13.67 -14.84
C VAL A 215 -17.09 12.84 -14.02
N PRO A 216 -17.61 11.94 -13.14
CA PRO A 216 -16.73 11.05 -12.37
C PRO A 216 -15.90 10.15 -13.28
N VAL A 217 -14.67 9.87 -12.86
CA VAL A 217 -13.81 8.88 -13.53
C VAL A 217 -14.49 7.51 -13.45
N ASN A 218 -14.72 6.89 -14.59
CA ASN A 218 -15.31 5.57 -14.68
C ASN A 218 -14.29 4.49 -14.30
N LEU A 219 -14.69 3.47 -13.53
CA LEU A 219 -13.80 2.40 -13.06
C LEU A 219 -13.26 1.55 -14.21
N ASP A 220 -14.11 1.12 -15.14
CA ASP A 220 -13.69 0.25 -16.25
C ASP A 220 -12.68 0.97 -17.14
N ARG A 221 -12.91 2.27 -17.37
CA ARG A 221 -11.97 3.11 -18.10
C ARG A 221 -10.64 3.30 -17.34
N LEU A 222 -10.69 3.45 -16.01
CA LEU A 222 -9.48 3.48 -15.18
C LEU A 222 -8.68 2.18 -15.36
N LEU A 223 -9.35 1.02 -15.30
CA LEU A 223 -8.72 -0.28 -15.45
C LEU A 223 -8.07 -0.43 -16.82
N ASP A 224 -8.82 -0.11 -17.89
CA ASP A 224 -8.32 -0.18 -19.27
C ASP A 224 -7.07 0.71 -19.46
N ARG A 225 -7.15 1.98 -19.06
CA ARG A 225 -6.04 2.94 -19.17
C ARG A 225 -4.80 2.55 -18.38
N ASN A 226 -4.95 1.79 -17.32
CA ASN A 226 -3.86 1.31 -16.47
C ASN A 226 -3.44 -0.13 -16.75
N SER A 227 -3.90 -0.78 -17.82
CA SER A 227 -3.54 -2.16 -18.16
C SER A 227 -2.02 -2.37 -18.32
N HIS A 228 -1.33 -1.38 -18.89
CA HIS A 228 0.12 -1.39 -18.97
C HIS A 228 0.78 -1.24 -17.58
N VAL A 229 0.24 -0.39 -16.72
CA VAL A 229 0.74 -0.18 -15.34
C VAL A 229 0.67 -1.47 -14.54
N THR A 230 -0.46 -2.20 -14.59
CA THR A 230 -0.64 -3.46 -13.86
C THR A 230 0.32 -4.54 -14.36
N LYS A 231 0.56 -4.65 -15.68
CA LYS A 231 1.55 -5.58 -16.25
C LYS A 231 2.98 -5.29 -15.78
N LEU A 232 3.37 -4.01 -15.70
CA LEU A 232 4.69 -3.63 -15.18
C LEU A 232 4.85 -3.98 -13.70
N LEU A 233 3.82 -3.74 -12.89
CA LEU A 233 3.78 -4.09 -11.47
C LEU A 233 3.89 -5.60 -11.25
N GLU A 234 3.11 -6.38 -12.00
CA GLU A 234 3.14 -7.83 -11.98
C GLU A 234 4.52 -8.35 -12.40
N GLY A 235 5.06 -7.85 -13.51
CA GLY A 235 6.38 -8.24 -14.01
C GLY A 235 7.49 -8.05 -12.98
N GLU A 236 7.51 -6.90 -12.25
CA GLU A 236 8.48 -6.68 -11.16
C GLU A 236 8.26 -7.65 -9.99
N SER A 237 7.01 -7.95 -9.65
CA SER A 237 6.68 -8.90 -8.59
C SER A 237 7.09 -10.32 -8.94
N LEU A 238 6.84 -10.76 -10.18
CA LEU A 238 7.29 -12.07 -10.69
C LEU A 238 8.81 -12.15 -10.75
N LYS A 239 9.51 -11.06 -11.12
CA LYS A 239 10.98 -10.95 -11.08
C LYS A 239 11.51 -11.14 -9.65
N ILE A 240 10.83 -10.55 -8.64
CA ILE A 240 11.19 -10.76 -7.23
C ILE A 240 10.99 -12.23 -6.84
N LEU A 241 9.88 -12.86 -7.20
CA LEU A 241 9.63 -14.28 -6.91
C LEU A 241 10.65 -15.19 -7.59
N SER A 242 10.84 -15.07 -8.90
CA SER A 242 11.73 -15.92 -9.69
C SER A 242 13.19 -15.86 -9.24
N LYS A 243 13.63 -14.70 -8.76
CA LYS A 243 15.00 -14.52 -8.23
C LYS A 243 15.21 -15.20 -6.89
N ASN A 244 14.15 -15.38 -6.07
CA ASN A 244 14.28 -15.78 -4.66
C ASN A 244 13.62 -17.12 -4.34
N THR A 245 12.93 -17.76 -5.31
CA THR A 245 12.19 -19.00 -5.06
C THR A 245 12.32 -19.98 -6.23
N ASP A 246 12.11 -21.25 -5.94
CA ASP A 246 11.88 -22.27 -6.95
C ASP A 246 10.36 -22.39 -7.22
N LYS A 247 9.97 -22.28 -8.50
CA LYS A 247 8.59 -22.31 -8.97
C LYS A 247 7.80 -23.55 -8.56
N HIS A 248 8.47 -24.69 -8.40
CA HIS A 248 7.83 -25.97 -8.06
C HIS A 248 7.67 -26.18 -6.55
N SER A 249 8.12 -25.24 -5.74
CA SER A 249 8.04 -25.33 -4.29
C SER A 249 6.64 -25.09 -3.75
N LYS A 250 6.33 -25.73 -2.63
CA LYS A 250 5.14 -25.41 -1.83
C LYS A 250 5.38 -24.16 -0.98
N VAL A 251 4.39 -23.27 -0.96
CA VAL A 251 4.49 -21.97 -0.30
C VAL A 251 3.30 -21.67 0.59
N ILE A 252 3.52 -20.86 1.62
CA ILE A 252 2.45 -20.31 2.46
C ILE A 252 2.23 -18.84 2.12
N VAL A 253 0.96 -18.42 2.04
CA VAL A 253 0.54 -17.03 1.95
C VAL A 253 -0.37 -16.70 3.13
N PRO A 254 0.08 -15.95 4.16
CA PRO A 254 -0.81 -15.47 5.21
C PRO A 254 -1.88 -14.54 4.62
N LEU A 255 -3.14 -14.96 4.68
CA LEU A 255 -4.28 -14.27 4.10
C LEU A 255 -5.15 -13.66 5.20
N SER A 256 -5.18 -12.31 5.28
CA SER A 256 -5.92 -11.59 6.34
C SER A 256 -7.28 -11.05 5.90
N GLY A 257 -7.71 -11.33 4.67
CA GLY A 257 -8.88 -10.70 4.06
C GLY A 257 -8.66 -9.24 3.62
N GLY A 258 -7.47 -8.68 3.88
CA GLY A 258 -7.08 -7.35 3.42
C GLY A 258 -6.48 -7.37 2.01
N LYS A 259 -6.55 -6.22 1.32
CA LYS A 259 -6.10 -6.05 -0.07
C LYS A 259 -4.67 -6.50 -0.33
N ASP A 260 -3.74 -6.22 0.59
CA ASP A 260 -2.31 -6.46 0.39
C ASP A 260 -2.00 -7.97 0.40
N SER A 261 -2.58 -8.73 1.33
CA SER A 261 -2.46 -10.18 1.37
C SER A 261 -3.21 -10.87 0.20
N ALA A 262 -4.31 -10.27 -0.25
CA ALA A 262 -5.06 -10.76 -1.42
C ALA A 262 -4.23 -10.61 -2.71
N ALA A 263 -3.66 -9.43 -2.96
CA ALA A 263 -2.81 -9.22 -4.13
C ALA A 263 -1.56 -10.11 -4.09
N ALA A 264 -0.96 -10.32 -2.90
CA ALA A 264 0.17 -11.26 -2.77
C ALA A 264 -0.21 -12.69 -3.12
N LEU A 265 -1.42 -13.13 -2.75
CA LEU A 265 -1.95 -14.44 -3.12
C LEU A 265 -2.19 -14.55 -4.63
N ILE A 266 -2.78 -13.52 -5.26
CA ILE A 266 -3.00 -13.49 -6.72
C ILE A 266 -1.65 -13.52 -7.45
N VAL A 267 -0.68 -12.69 -7.07
CA VAL A 267 0.67 -12.72 -7.67
C VAL A 267 1.36 -14.09 -7.46
N ALA A 268 1.20 -14.70 -6.29
CA ALA A 268 1.74 -16.02 -6.02
C ALA A 268 1.12 -17.08 -6.95
N SER A 269 -0.18 -17.03 -7.22
CA SER A 269 -0.88 -17.96 -8.12
C SER A 269 -0.52 -17.80 -9.61
N GLN A 270 0.05 -16.64 -10.00
CA GLN A 270 0.61 -16.46 -11.34
C GLN A 270 2.00 -17.10 -11.49
N TYR A 271 2.67 -17.39 -10.39
CA TYR A 271 4.02 -17.94 -10.41
C TYR A 271 4.10 -19.40 -9.96
N PHE A 272 3.46 -19.77 -8.88
CA PHE A 272 3.40 -21.15 -8.36
C PHE A 272 2.14 -21.86 -8.85
N ASP A 273 2.21 -23.20 -8.90
CA ASP A 273 1.01 -24.01 -9.10
C ASP A 273 0.03 -23.77 -7.94
N PRO A 274 -1.26 -23.47 -8.20
CA PRO A 274 -2.26 -23.24 -7.14
C PRO A 274 -2.33 -24.36 -6.12
N SER A 275 -2.14 -25.62 -6.51
CA SER A 275 -2.11 -26.79 -5.60
C SER A 275 -0.96 -26.76 -4.61
N ASN A 276 0.12 -26.02 -4.90
CA ASN A 276 1.27 -25.81 -4.05
C ASN A 276 1.15 -24.59 -3.13
N ILE A 277 0.05 -23.84 -3.20
CA ILE A 277 -0.17 -22.64 -2.38
C ILE A 277 -1.10 -22.96 -1.22
N TYR A 278 -0.65 -22.65 0.00
CA TYR A 278 -1.41 -22.75 1.24
C TYR A 278 -1.72 -21.34 1.76
N ALA A 279 -2.94 -20.86 1.53
CA ALA A 279 -3.44 -19.61 2.09
C ALA A 279 -3.84 -19.82 3.56
N VAL A 280 -3.20 -19.14 4.51
CA VAL A 280 -3.47 -19.31 5.95
C VAL A 280 -4.24 -18.12 6.48
N TYR A 281 -5.51 -18.32 6.83
CA TYR A 281 -6.37 -17.34 7.49
C TYR A 281 -6.36 -17.56 9.01
N VAL A 282 -6.08 -16.51 9.77
CA VAL A 282 -6.09 -16.54 11.25
C VAL A 282 -7.29 -15.74 11.74
N ASP A 283 -8.32 -16.45 12.19
CA ASP A 283 -9.50 -15.87 12.83
C ASP A 283 -9.17 -15.43 14.26
N THR A 284 -9.42 -14.16 14.58
CA THR A 284 -9.26 -13.60 15.92
C THR A 284 -10.54 -13.62 16.74
N GLY A 285 -11.67 -14.04 16.17
CA GLY A 285 -13.01 -13.94 16.75
C GLY A 285 -13.60 -12.53 16.77
N ILE A 286 -12.78 -11.51 16.47
CA ILE A 286 -13.15 -10.08 16.40
C ILE A 286 -12.76 -9.43 15.08
N ASP A 287 -12.42 -10.22 14.07
CA ASP A 287 -12.20 -9.72 12.71
C ASP A 287 -13.52 -9.29 12.07
N PHE A 288 -13.46 -8.34 11.12
CA PHE A 288 -14.60 -8.05 10.27
C PHE A 288 -15.08 -9.33 9.57
N VAL A 289 -16.37 -9.59 9.60
CA VAL A 289 -16.98 -10.80 8.99
C VAL A 289 -16.63 -10.91 7.50
N GLU A 290 -16.54 -9.78 6.84
CA GLU A 290 -16.17 -9.66 5.44
C GLU A 290 -14.74 -10.17 5.14
N ASN A 291 -13.86 -10.22 6.14
CA ASN A 291 -12.47 -10.70 5.94
C ASN A 291 -12.42 -12.20 5.69
N GLU A 292 -13.16 -12.99 6.48
CA GLU A 292 -13.23 -14.44 6.31
C GLU A 292 -13.90 -14.81 4.99
N HIS A 293 -15.08 -14.26 4.73
CA HIS A 293 -15.79 -14.49 3.47
C HIS A 293 -14.96 -14.13 2.23
N TYR A 294 -14.15 -13.07 2.33
CA TYR A 294 -13.28 -12.69 1.23
C TYR A 294 -12.09 -13.64 1.07
N ALA A 295 -11.54 -14.14 2.18
CA ALA A 295 -10.48 -15.14 2.14
C ALA A 295 -10.97 -16.45 1.50
N GLU A 296 -12.19 -16.92 1.84
CA GLU A 296 -12.85 -18.07 1.23
C GLU A 296 -13.07 -17.86 -0.26
N TYR A 297 -13.73 -16.76 -0.63
CA TYR A 297 -13.99 -16.40 -2.03
C TYR A 297 -12.71 -16.41 -2.87
N LEU A 298 -11.66 -15.75 -2.38
CA LEU A 298 -10.44 -15.62 -3.16
C LEU A 298 -9.69 -16.96 -3.30
N SER A 299 -9.64 -17.74 -2.23
CA SER A 299 -8.99 -19.06 -2.25
C SER A 299 -9.69 -20.03 -3.18
N GLU A 300 -11.03 -20.05 -3.17
CA GLU A 300 -11.86 -20.84 -4.09
C GLU A 300 -11.62 -20.42 -5.55
N ARG A 301 -11.67 -19.11 -5.84
CA ARG A 301 -11.48 -18.59 -7.19
C ARG A 301 -10.09 -18.85 -7.77
N LEU A 302 -9.08 -18.93 -6.92
CA LEU A 302 -7.69 -19.22 -7.30
C LEU A 302 -7.37 -20.73 -7.29
N GLY A 303 -8.24 -21.58 -6.74
CA GLY A 303 -8.00 -23.01 -6.60
C GLY A 303 -6.87 -23.36 -5.62
N VAL A 304 -6.61 -22.50 -4.61
CA VAL A 304 -5.54 -22.69 -3.63
C VAL A 304 -6.05 -23.32 -2.34
N ASN A 305 -5.16 -23.96 -1.57
CA ASN A 305 -5.51 -24.61 -0.32
C ASN A 305 -5.74 -23.58 0.79
N LEU A 306 -6.99 -23.41 1.24
CA LEU A 306 -7.29 -22.53 2.39
C LEU A 306 -7.18 -23.28 3.71
N VAL A 307 -6.31 -22.81 4.61
CA VAL A 307 -6.14 -23.31 5.96
C VAL A 307 -6.60 -22.26 6.96
N LYS A 308 -7.64 -22.56 7.74
CA LYS A 308 -8.14 -21.67 8.79
C LYS A 308 -7.60 -22.09 10.15
N THR A 309 -7.25 -21.12 10.98
CA THR A 309 -6.83 -21.32 12.38
C THR A 309 -7.37 -20.22 13.27
N LYS A 310 -7.53 -20.50 14.58
CA LYS A 310 -8.05 -19.54 15.56
C LYS A 310 -6.94 -18.98 16.43
N ALA A 311 -7.04 -17.70 16.74
CA ALA A 311 -6.15 -16.99 17.66
C ALA A 311 -6.81 -16.73 19.03
N ASP A 312 -8.10 -17.01 19.17
CA ASP A 312 -8.90 -16.92 20.41
C ASP A 312 -8.74 -15.55 21.12
N VAL A 313 -8.67 -14.45 20.34
CA VAL A 313 -8.57 -13.11 20.92
C VAL A 313 -9.90 -12.70 21.59
N ASP A 314 -11.02 -13.02 20.97
CA ASP A 314 -12.35 -12.87 21.55
C ASP A 314 -12.50 -13.60 22.89
N ARG A 315 -12.04 -14.84 22.98
CA ARG A 315 -12.02 -15.63 24.22
C ARG A 315 -11.23 -14.92 25.32
N GLY A 316 -10.04 -14.38 24.96
CA GLY A 316 -9.23 -13.60 25.89
C GLY A 316 -9.97 -12.41 26.46
N LEU A 317 -10.71 -11.69 25.60
CA LEU A 317 -11.49 -10.52 25.98
C LEU A 317 -12.76 -10.84 26.78
N LEU A 318 -13.45 -11.95 26.44
CA LEU A 318 -14.75 -12.30 27.00
C LEU A 318 -14.64 -13.12 28.29
N TYR A 319 -13.65 -14.01 28.40
CA TYR A 319 -13.59 -15.06 29.42
C TYR A 319 -12.30 -15.08 30.25
N GLU A 320 -11.22 -14.46 29.76
CA GLU A 320 -9.91 -14.49 30.45
C GLU A 320 -9.53 -13.12 31.06
N ASN A 321 -10.47 -12.18 31.13
CA ASN A 321 -10.27 -10.83 31.67
C ASN A 321 -9.10 -10.04 31.04
N MET A 322 -8.74 -10.35 29.80
CA MET A 322 -7.71 -9.58 29.12
C MET A 322 -8.21 -8.16 28.81
N PRO A 323 -7.39 -7.13 29.07
CA PRO A 323 -7.79 -5.75 28.78
C PRO A 323 -7.96 -5.52 27.28
N LEU A 324 -8.74 -4.46 26.92
CA LEU A 324 -8.77 -4.00 25.53
C LEU A 324 -7.34 -3.73 25.05
N PRO A 325 -6.96 -4.22 23.85
CA PRO A 325 -5.63 -3.95 23.31
C PRO A 325 -5.41 -2.43 23.09
N ASP A 326 -4.22 -1.96 23.37
CA ASP A 326 -3.79 -0.58 23.14
C ASP A 326 -2.43 -0.54 22.38
N PRO A 327 -1.93 0.64 21.99
CA PRO A 327 -0.64 0.76 21.28
C PRO A 327 0.56 0.19 22.04
N ARG A 328 0.52 0.19 23.39
CA ARG A 328 1.62 -0.27 24.27
C ARG A 328 1.51 -1.76 24.58
N TYR A 329 0.29 -2.28 24.66
CA TYR A 329 0.02 -3.67 25.02
C TYR A 329 -0.80 -4.40 23.95
N ARG A 330 -0.11 -4.85 22.91
CA ARG A 330 -0.68 -5.48 21.72
C ARG A 330 -0.72 -7.03 21.83
N TRP A 331 -1.19 -7.56 22.93
CA TRP A 331 -1.28 -9.01 23.18
C TRP A 331 -2.09 -9.76 22.10
N CYS A 332 -3.13 -9.12 21.54
CA CYS A 332 -3.93 -9.67 20.44
C CYS A 332 -3.06 -9.98 19.21
N THR A 333 -2.07 -9.13 18.92
CA THR A 333 -1.11 -9.39 17.82
C THR A 333 -0.21 -10.59 18.15
N GLY A 334 0.22 -10.72 19.42
CA GLY A 334 0.97 -11.88 19.89
C GLY A 334 0.20 -13.18 19.63
N ARG A 335 -1.05 -13.29 20.11
CA ARG A 335 -1.91 -14.47 19.89
C ARG A 335 -2.08 -14.78 18.39
N LYS A 336 -2.31 -13.77 17.56
CA LYS A 336 -2.46 -13.94 16.10
C LYS A 336 -1.18 -14.52 15.47
N LEU A 337 -0.02 -14.00 15.84
CA LEU A 337 1.27 -14.49 15.36
C LEU A 337 1.56 -15.90 15.84
N ASP A 338 1.24 -16.23 17.09
CA ASP A 338 1.46 -17.57 17.64
C ASP A 338 0.56 -18.62 16.98
N ALA A 339 -0.71 -18.27 16.70
CA ALA A 339 -1.61 -19.14 15.95
C ALA A 339 -1.09 -19.39 14.52
N LEU A 340 -0.63 -18.32 13.85
CA LEU A 340 -0.01 -18.43 12.54
C LEU A 340 1.23 -19.33 12.57
N ARG A 341 2.15 -19.10 13.52
CA ARG A 341 3.40 -19.87 13.65
C ARG A 341 3.13 -21.36 13.92
N ARG A 342 2.19 -21.69 14.81
CA ARG A 342 1.80 -23.09 15.08
C ARG A 342 1.29 -23.77 13.79
N THR A 343 0.44 -23.09 13.04
CA THR A 343 -0.11 -23.61 11.78
C THR A 343 0.98 -23.77 10.72
N VAL A 344 1.85 -22.77 10.58
CA VAL A 344 2.98 -22.82 9.62
C VAL A 344 3.93 -23.98 9.98
N LYS A 345 4.32 -24.15 11.25
CA LYS A 345 5.17 -25.27 11.68
C LYS A 345 4.55 -26.64 11.36
N ARG A 346 3.24 -26.79 11.57
CA ARG A 346 2.52 -28.01 11.18
C ARG A 346 2.59 -28.27 9.68
N LEU A 347 2.37 -27.23 8.86
CA LEU A 347 2.41 -27.33 7.40
C LEU A 347 3.84 -27.57 6.87
N ILE A 348 4.87 -27.00 7.48
CA ILE A 348 6.27 -27.30 7.14
C ILE A 348 6.53 -28.80 7.25
N ASN A 349 6.12 -29.41 8.36
CA ASN A 349 6.36 -30.84 8.62
C ASN A 349 5.51 -31.76 7.71
N ALA A 350 4.25 -31.38 7.44
CA ALA A 350 3.33 -32.20 6.66
C ALA A 350 3.52 -32.06 5.16
N GLU A 351 3.83 -30.85 4.67
CA GLU A 351 3.75 -30.47 3.27
C GLU A 351 5.10 -30.05 2.64
N ASN A 352 6.18 -30.06 3.43
CA ASN A 352 7.51 -29.61 2.96
C ASN A 352 7.50 -28.17 2.39
N ILE A 353 6.89 -27.25 3.13
CA ILE A 353 6.84 -25.82 2.76
C ILE A 353 8.25 -25.23 2.71
N ARG A 354 8.55 -24.44 1.68
CA ARG A 354 9.86 -23.83 1.48
C ARG A 354 9.89 -22.31 1.66
N TYR A 355 8.79 -21.61 1.40
CA TYR A 355 8.75 -20.15 1.38
C TYR A 355 7.45 -19.60 1.98
N ILE A 356 7.53 -18.38 2.49
CA ILE A 356 6.37 -17.59 2.94
C ILE A 356 6.27 -16.36 2.06
N ILE A 357 5.15 -16.16 1.37
CA ILE A 357 4.90 -14.99 0.53
C ILE A 357 4.00 -14.02 1.29
N VAL A 358 4.40 -12.77 1.44
CA VAL A 358 3.68 -11.77 2.22
C VAL A 358 3.36 -10.51 1.43
N GLY A 359 2.27 -9.85 1.76
CA GLY A 359 1.86 -8.59 1.15
C GLY A 359 2.52 -7.35 1.76
N ASP A 360 3.73 -7.45 2.31
CA ASP A 360 4.45 -6.31 2.91
C ASP A 360 4.82 -5.27 1.85
N ARG A 361 4.48 -3.99 2.09
CA ARG A 361 4.80 -2.86 1.20
C ARG A 361 5.58 -1.77 1.95
N ASP A 362 6.44 -1.04 1.23
CA ASP A 362 7.19 0.10 1.77
C ASP A 362 6.28 1.18 2.38
N ALA A 363 5.16 1.44 1.72
CA ALA A 363 4.22 2.49 2.10
C ALA A 363 3.53 2.28 3.46
N GLU A 364 3.56 1.08 4.03
CA GLU A 364 2.82 0.77 5.25
C GLU A 364 3.50 1.30 6.52
N SER A 365 4.84 1.34 6.57
CA SER A 365 5.60 1.91 7.70
C SER A 365 7.09 2.04 7.37
N VAL A 366 7.78 2.96 8.08
CA VAL A 366 9.25 3.10 8.03
C VAL A 366 9.95 1.76 8.27
N ARG A 367 9.52 1.00 9.29
CA ARG A 367 10.11 -0.31 9.59
C ARG A 367 10.00 -1.28 8.40
N ARG A 368 8.87 -1.27 7.67
CA ARG A 368 8.71 -2.11 6.49
C ARG A 368 9.52 -1.61 5.31
N SER A 369 9.67 -0.31 5.12
CA SER A 369 10.49 0.25 4.03
C SER A 369 11.99 -0.08 4.18
N LEU A 370 12.47 -0.33 5.38
CA LEU A 370 13.85 -0.74 5.64
C LEU A 370 14.10 -2.26 5.49
N ARG A 371 13.04 -3.07 5.43
CA ARG A 371 13.19 -4.52 5.22
C ARG A 371 13.48 -4.82 3.75
N PRO A 372 14.36 -5.80 3.46
CA PRO A 372 14.54 -6.28 2.10
C PRO A 372 13.28 -7.01 1.57
N PRO A 373 13.11 -7.12 0.25
CA PRO A 373 12.03 -7.92 -0.35
C PRO A 373 12.10 -9.40 0.03
N MET A 374 13.29 -9.93 0.31
CA MET A 374 13.51 -11.28 0.85
C MET A 374 14.27 -11.20 2.17
N ARG A 375 13.83 -11.95 3.17
CA ARG A 375 14.46 -12.08 4.48
C ARG A 375 14.18 -13.47 5.05
N ILE A 376 14.92 -13.89 6.06
CA ILE A 376 14.63 -15.13 6.80
C ILE A 376 13.74 -14.77 8.01
N ASP A 377 12.69 -15.54 8.26
CA ASP A 377 11.94 -15.50 9.52
C ASP A 377 12.74 -16.26 10.59
N GLU A 378 13.22 -15.55 11.61
CA GLU A 378 14.09 -16.10 12.66
C GLU A 378 13.41 -17.23 13.47
N ASN A 379 12.06 -17.23 13.58
CA ASN A 379 11.33 -18.22 14.36
C ASN A 379 10.99 -19.49 13.57
N LEU A 380 10.90 -19.37 12.26
CA LEU A 380 10.48 -20.45 11.36
C LEU A 380 11.64 -20.98 10.51
N GLY A 381 12.74 -20.23 10.43
CA GLY A 381 13.88 -20.57 9.57
C GLY A 381 13.59 -20.51 8.07
N LEU A 382 12.43 -19.97 7.65
CA LEU A 382 12.02 -19.91 6.26
C LEU A 382 12.26 -18.55 5.62
N PRO A 383 12.59 -18.53 4.32
CA PRO A 383 12.59 -17.30 3.55
C PRO A 383 11.17 -16.71 3.44
N VAL A 384 11.08 -15.41 3.73
CA VAL A 384 9.87 -14.59 3.58
C VAL A 384 10.08 -13.64 2.42
N ILE A 385 9.23 -13.70 1.41
CA ILE A 385 9.30 -12.89 0.20
C ILE A 385 8.13 -11.93 0.14
N ALA A 386 8.41 -10.65 -0.17
CA ALA A 386 7.42 -9.58 -0.28
C ALA A 386 7.38 -9.06 -1.74
N PRO A 387 6.62 -9.70 -2.64
CA PRO A 387 6.60 -9.34 -4.06
C PRO A 387 5.99 -7.96 -4.32
N LEU A 388 5.12 -7.46 -3.43
CA LEU A 388 4.45 -6.17 -3.55
C LEU A 388 5.25 -5.00 -2.97
N LYS A 389 6.53 -5.18 -2.71
CA LYS A 389 7.40 -4.26 -1.95
C LYS A 389 7.24 -2.80 -2.37
N TYR A 390 7.20 -2.52 -3.66
CA TYR A 390 7.22 -1.18 -4.24
C TYR A 390 5.85 -0.63 -4.63
N TRP A 391 4.77 -1.39 -4.37
CA TRP A 391 3.42 -1.00 -4.74
C TRP A 391 2.82 0.03 -3.78
N SER A 392 1.93 0.89 -4.30
CA SER A 392 1.02 1.69 -3.47
C SER A 392 -0.26 0.91 -3.15
N GLY A 393 -1.06 1.40 -2.20
CA GLY A 393 -2.37 0.83 -1.93
C GLY A 393 -3.34 0.94 -3.11
N ALA A 394 -3.21 1.97 -3.93
CA ALA A 394 -3.98 2.13 -5.17
C ALA A 394 -3.57 1.08 -6.22
N HIS A 395 -2.27 0.81 -6.38
CA HIS A 395 -1.77 -0.26 -7.25
C HIS A 395 -2.34 -1.62 -6.87
N VAL A 396 -2.41 -1.91 -5.57
CA VAL A 396 -2.97 -3.17 -5.05
C VAL A 396 -4.44 -3.35 -5.44
N ILE A 397 -5.27 -2.32 -5.22
CA ILE A 397 -6.69 -2.37 -5.60
C ILE A 397 -6.86 -2.45 -7.12
N LEU A 398 -6.09 -1.63 -7.85
CA LEU A 398 -6.09 -1.64 -9.31
C LEU A 398 -5.79 -3.04 -9.86
N TYR A 399 -4.73 -3.68 -9.36
CA TYR A 399 -4.31 -5.01 -9.80
C TYR A 399 -5.37 -6.09 -9.51
N ILE A 400 -5.91 -6.14 -8.28
CA ILE A 400 -6.96 -7.11 -7.94
C ILE A 400 -8.15 -6.99 -8.90
N LEU A 401 -8.57 -5.75 -9.21
CA LEU A 401 -9.71 -5.51 -10.10
C LEU A 401 -9.37 -5.81 -11.56
N SER A 402 -8.15 -5.49 -12.03
CA SER A 402 -7.72 -5.79 -13.41
C SER A 402 -7.59 -7.29 -13.69
N GLU A 403 -7.29 -8.10 -12.66
CA GLU A 403 -7.28 -9.56 -12.74
C GLU A 403 -8.69 -10.19 -12.66
N GLY A 404 -9.75 -9.36 -12.62
CA GLY A 404 -11.13 -9.81 -12.58
C GLY A 404 -11.62 -10.30 -11.22
N TYR A 405 -10.84 -10.08 -10.15
CA TYR A 405 -11.26 -10.44 -8.79
C TYR A 405 -11.98 -9.26 -8.11
N ARG A 406 -12.94 -9.57 -7.24
CA ARG A 406 -13.55 -8.57 -6.36
C ARG A 406 -12.57 -8.17 -5.27
N ILE A 407 -12.65 -6.93 -4.81
CA ILE A 407 -12.01 -6.50 -3.55
C ILE A 407 -12.92 -6.83 -2.36
N ASN A 408 -12.36 -6.86 -1.14
CA ASN A 408 -13.18 -6.97 0.05
C ASN A 408 -14.18 -5.79 0.11
N ALA A 409 -15.45 -6.09 0.34
CA ALA A 409 -16.56 -5.13 0.29
C ALA A 409 -16.38 -3.89 1.20
N LEU A 410 -15.57 -3.99 2.23
CA LEU A 410 -15.27 -2.85 3.11
C LEU A 410 -14.45 -1.77 2.40
N TYR A 411 -13.57 -2.12 1.45
CA TYR A 411 -12.85 -1.11 0.65
C TYR A 411 -13.81 -0.33 -0.25
N GLU A 412 -14.83 -0.97 -0.81
CA GLU A 412 -15.88 -0.28 -1.58
C GLU A 412 -16.69 0.70 -0.71
N LYS A 413 -16.75 0.48 0.61
CA LYS A 413 -17.37 1.40 1.59
C LYS A 413 -16.44 2.55 2.01
N GLY A 414 -15.19 2.56 1.56
CA GLY A 414 -14.22 3.62 1.82
C GLY A 414 -13.22 3.32 2.92
N PHE A 415 -13.15 2.08 3.44
CA PHE A 415 -12.08 1.70 4.36
C PHE A 415 -10.72 1.79 3.67
N LEU A 416 -9.72 2.33 4.37
CA LEU A 416 -8.34 2.42 3.85
C LEU A 416 -7.48 1.23 4.29
N ARG A 417 -7.87 0.60 5.39
CA ARG A 417 -7.23 -0.59 5.96
C ARG A 417 -8.25 -1.46 6.64
N LEU A 418 -8.00 -2.75 6.66
CA LEU A 418 -8.81 -3.72 7.39
C LEU A 418 -8.02 -4.34 8.54
N GLY A 419 -8.72 -4.81 9.55
CA GLY A 419 -8.21 -5.48 10.74
C GLY A 419 -9.38 -6.06 11.54
N CYS A 420 -9.44 -5.75 12.84
CA CYS A 420 -10.55 -6.15 13.71
C CYS A 420 -11.51 -4.97 13.89
N TYR A 421 -12.81 -5.22 14.10
CA TYR A 421 -13.81 -4.15 14.27
C TYR A 421 -13.77 -3.47 15.65
N ILE A 422 -13.03 -4.02 16.62
CA ILE A 422 -12.71 -3.40 17.92
C ILE A 422 -11.21 -3.11 18.05
N CYS A 423 -10.54 -2.77 16.96
CA CYS A 423 -9.11 -2.47 16.98
C CYS A 423 -8.82 -1.06 17.50
N PHE A 424 -7.88 -0.92 18.47
CA PHE A 424 -7.42 0.40 18.94
C PHE A 424 -6.89 1.30 17.80
N ALA A 425 -6.41 0.71 16.72
CA ALA A 425 -5.87 1.44 15.58
C ALA A 425 -6.93 1.96 14.59
N LEU A 426 -8.22 1.70 14.83
CA LEU A 426 -9.31 2.33 14.09
C LEU A 426 -9.37 3.82 14.41
N ARG A 427 -9.39 4.65 13.37
CA ARG A 427 -9.44 6.10 13.51
C ARG A 427 -10.88 6.54 13.72
N PRO A 428 -11.19 7.31 14.80
CA PRO A 428 -12.55 7.79 15.05
C PRO A 428 -13.11 8.57 13.86
N SER A 429 -12.31 9.48 13.31
CA SER A 429 -12.70 10.37 12.23
C SER A 429 -12.79 9.72 10.84
N TRP A 430 -12.49 8.44 10.69
CA TRP A 430 -12.59 7.77 9.40
C TRP A 430 -13.22 6.38 9.50
N GLU A 431 -12.49 5.36 9.96
CA GLU A 431 -13.02 3.99 10.00
C GLU A 431 -14.24 3.88 10.92
N LEU A 432 -14.21 4.47 12.12
CA LEU A 432 -15.38 4.47 13.02
C LEU A 432 -16.51 5.33 12.47
N TYR A 433 -16.23 6.47 11.86
CA TYR A 433 -17.23 7.29 11.18
C TYR A 433 -17.97 6.45 10.09
N ILE A 434 -17.24 5.71 9.26
CA ILE A 434 -17.84 4.83 8.27
C ILE A 434 -18.66 3.72 8.96
N MET A 435 -18.12 3.06 9.98
CA MET A 435 -18.81 1.98 10.71
C MET A 435 -20.13 2.47 11.32
N ASN A 436 -20.15 3.67 11.91
CA ASN A 436 -21.37 4.28 12.43
C ASN A 436 -22.36 4.57 11.30
N LYS A 437 -21.91 5.15 10.18
CA LYS A 437 -22.76 5.47 9.02
C LYS A 437 -23.43 4.22 8.42
N ILE A 438 -22.73 3.08 8.40
CA ILE A 438 -23.27 1.80 7.90
C ILE A 438 -23.88 0.92 9.00
N LYS A 439 -24.03 1.42 10.22
CA LYS A 439 -24.58 0.70 11.38
C LYS A 439 -23.88 -0.64 11.65
N TYR A 440 -22.55 -0.68 11.47
CA TYR A 440 -21.80 -1.93 11.53
C TYR A 440 -21.87 -2.61 12.89
N PHE A 441 -21.81 -1.85 14.00
CA PHE A 441 -21.88 -2.40 15.35
C PHE A 441 -23.26 -3.00 15.67
N GLU A 442 -24.35 -2.45 15.13
CA GLU A 442 -25.68 -3.05 15.25
C GLU A 442 -25.72 -4.41 14.57
N LYS A 443 -25.15 -4.50 13.35
CA LYS A 443 -25.04 -5.77 12.63
C LYS A 443 -24.24 -6.81 13.46
N ILE A 444 -23.11 -6.42 14.04
CA ILE A 444 -22.30 -7.36 14.83
C ILE A 444 -23.00 -7.77 16.12
N ARG A 445 -23.70 -6.88 16.81
CA ARG A 445 -24.49 -7.22 18.01
C ARG A 445 -25.58 -8.23 17.69
N ALA A 446 -26.19 -8.17 16.53
CA ALA A 446 -27.18 -9.15 16.08
C ALA A 446 -26.54 -10.51 15.74
N LEU A 447 -25.35 -10.51 15.15
CA LEU A 447 -24.63 -11.75 14.77
C LEU A 447 -23.90 -12.41 15.93
N ARG A 448 -23.40 -11.62 16.88
CA ARG A 448 -22.56 -12.03 18.02
C ARG A 448 -23.02 -11.33 19.31
N PRO A 449 -24.19 -11.70 19.87
CA PRO A 449 -24.79 -11.04 21.05
C PRO A 449 -23.86 -11.03 22.27
N GLU A 450 -23.06 -12.09 22.45
CA GLU A 450 -22.06 -12.23 23.52
C GLU A 450 -21.02 -11.10 23.52
N GLN A 451 -20.75 -10.47 22.38
CA GLN A 451 -19.78 -9.41 22.25
C GLN A 451 -20.35 -8.01 22.52
N THR A 452 -21.64 -7.89 22.85
CA THR A 452 -22.31 -6.58 23.03
C THR A 452 -21.63 -5.72 24.10
N ARG A 453 -21.25 -6.33 25.24
CA ARG A 453 -20.55 -5.61 26.33
C ARG A 453 -19.15 -5.15 25.90
N LEU A 454 -18.44 -5.99 25.15
CA LEU A 454 -17.13 -5.68 24.62
C LEU A 454 -17.15 -4.51 23.62
N ILE A 455 -18.12 -4.51 22.70
CA ILE A 455 -18.34 -3.41 21.76
C ILE A 455 -18.64 -2.11 22.52
N SER A 456 -19.50 -2.16 23.55
CA SER A 456 -19.84 -0.98 24.35
C SER A 456 -18.61 -0.42 25.10
N ALA A 457 -17.80 -1.28 25.72
CA ALA A 457 -16.56 -0.88 26.38
C ALA A 457 -15.55 -0.26 25.38
N PHE A 458 -15.40 -0.85 24.19
CA PHE A 458 -14.56 -0.29 23.13
C PHE A 458 -15.02 1.10 22.66
N LEU A 459 -16.32 1.28 22.41
CA LEU A 459 -16.87 2.57 21.98
C LEU A 459 -16.71 3.63 23.08
N GLN A 460 -16.93 3.26 24.35
CA GLN A 460 -16.68 4.16 25.48
C GLN A 460 -15.21 4.57 25.57
N ALA A 461 -14.27 3.64 25.43
CA ALA A 461 -12.85 3.93 25.39
C ALA A 461 -12.49 4.89 24.25
N LYS A 462 -13.12 4.75 23.08
CA LYS A 462 -12.93 5.66 21.95
C LYS A 462 -13.56 7.04 22.16
N GLN A 463 -14.69 7.15 22.83
CA GLN A 463 -15.30 8.43 23.23
C GLN A 463 -14.43 9.19 24.24
N ILE A 464 -13.82 8.49 25.21
CA ILE A 464 -12.86 9.09 26.15
C ILE A 464 -11.62 9.60 25.38
N GLU A 465 -11.10 8.83 24.42
CA GLU A 465 -10.01 9.28 23.55
C GLU A 465 -10.38 10.57 22.79
N LEU A 466 -11.62 10.69 22.32
CA LEU A 466 -12.16 11.89 21.68
C LEU A 466 -12.22 13.10 22.63
N SER A 467 -12.70 12.91 23.86
CA SER A 467 -12.86 14.00 24.84
C SER A 467 -11.53 14.51 25.41
N GLN A 468 -10.56 13.63 25.64
CA GLN A 468 -9.23 14.00 26.15
C GLN A 468 -8.40 14.81 25.15
N SER A 469 -8.60 14.62 23.85
CA SER A 469 -7.89 15.37 22.81
C SER A 469 -8.47 16.77 22.55
N ILE A 470 -9.60 17.11 23.14
CA ILE A 470 -10.19 18.49 23.09
C ILE A 470 -9.58 19.37 24.18
N ASN A 471 -9.05 18.78 25.24
CA ASN A 471 -8.57 19.47 26.46
C ASN A 471 -7.03 19.53 26.56
N GLY A 472 -6.30 19.06 25.58
CA GLY A 472 -4.84 19.12 25.48
C GLY A 472 -4.38 19.69 24.13
#